data_559555b995f691a809445a19600dd031
#
_entry.id   559555b995f691a809445a19600dd031
#
_cell.length_a   1.000
_cell.length_b   1.000
_cell.length_c   1.000
_cell.angle_alpha   90.00
_cell.angle_beta   90.00
_cell.angle_gamma   90.00
#
_symmetry.space_group_name_H-M   'P 1'
#
loop_
_entity.id
_entity.type
_entity.pdbx_description
1 polymer ?
#
loop_
_entity_poly.entity_id
_entity_poly.type
_entity_poly.pdbx_seq_one_letter_code
_entity_poly.pdbx_strand_id
1 'polypeptide(L)'
;MNTEDRALTSLLRERLPRHPAPASLRQRLEAELAAKTPSRPPREAPLRPRPRFIAKVRTRPSFFTTLAAAAVVAATSVVALHGPPWARGDGVVDEALNDHLRVLYAEHPVEIPSGGIHQVKPWFLGRLDFAPAVAFGGDEEFPLLGGSVAYFVDRKAATFLFKRRLHDISLFVVRAEGLSWPSHPSVRMGRVEATVVSRQGFHLVLFRDGDLAYALVSDVDSAELLRLGQKIVGPR
;
A
#
# COMPACT_ATOMS: atom_id res chain seq x y z
N MET A 1 -3.09 -1.56 29.57
CA MET A 1 -3.99 -0.39 29.52
C MET A 1 -3.60 0.48 30.70
N ASN A 2 -2.85 1.55 30.43
CA ASN A 2 -2.22 2.41 31.44
C ASN A 2 -3.26 3.22 32.23
N THR A 3 -2.91 3.61 33.47
CA THR A 3 -3.75 4.45 34.35
C THR A 3 -4.10 5.79 33.69
N GLU A 4 -3.22 6.34 32.88
CA GLU A 4 -3.42 7.58 32.11
C GLU A 4 -4.47 7.42 31.01
N ASP A 5 -4.52 6.28 30.31
CA ASP A 5 -5.55 5.99 29.30
C ASP A 5 -6.96 5.92 29.89
N ARG A 6 -7.08 5.44 31.14
CA ARG A 6 -8.36 5.40 31.86
C ARG A 6 -8.82 6.79 32.27
N ALA A 7 -7.90 7.63 32.74
CA ALA A 7 -8.19 9.01 33.09
C ALA A 7 -8.61 9.84 31.87
N LEU A 8 -7.91 9.71 30.76
CA LEU A 8 -8.26 10.37 29.50
C LEU A 8 -9.63 9.89 28.97
N THR A 9 -9.89 8.59 29.04
CA THR A 9 -11.17 8.01 28.61
C THR A 9 -12.34 8.52 29.47
N SER A 10 -12.14 8.70 30.77
CA SER A 10 -13.17 9.24 31.67
C SER A 10 -13.47 10.70 31.38
N LEU A 11 -12.44 11.53 31.14
CA LEU A 11 -12.58 12.95 30.78
C LEU A 11 -13.28 13.14 29.43
N LEU A 12 -12.95 12.30 28.44
CA LEU A 12 -13.61 12.34 27.13
C LEU A 12 -15.09 11.94 27.22
N ARG A 13 -15.44 10.96 28.07
CA ARG A 13 -16.84 10.57 28.29
C ARG A 13 -17.67 11.65 29.00
N GLU A 14 -17.05 12.44 29.85
CA GLU A 14 -17.72 13.49 30.60
C GLU A 14 -17.92 14.77 29.78
N ARG A 15 -16.98 15.08 28.88
CA ARG A 15 -16.98 16.32 28.10
C ARG A 15 -17.59 16.23 26.70
N LEU A 16 -17.71 15.03 26.13
CA LEU A 16 -18.30 14.88 24.78
C LEU A 16 -19.81 14.65 24.89
N PRO A 17 -20.64 15.52 24.27
CA PRO A 17 -22.08 15.33 24.23
C PRO A 17 -22.42 14.03 23.48
N ARG A 18 -23.14 13.13 24.15
CA ARG A 18 -23.64 11.89 23.53
C ARG A 18 -24.90 12.21 22.75
N HIS A 19 -24.82 12.13 21.44
CA HIS A 19 -26.02 12.22 20.60
C HIS A 19 -26.70 10.83 20.55
N PRO A 20 -28.00 10.74 20.90
CA PRO A 20 -28.73 9.48 20.77
C PRO A 20 -28.81 9.10 19.29
N ALA A 21 -28.53 7.83 18.98
CA ALA A 21 -28.62 7.34 17.61
C ALA A 21 -30.08 7.47 17.08
N PRO A 22 -30.28 7.86 15.81
CA PRO A 22 -31.61 7.95 15.22
C PRO A 22 -32.35 6.61 15.35
N ALA A 23 -33.65 6.66 15.62
CA ALA A 23 -34.48 5.45 15.77
C ALA A 23 -34.42 4.53 14.54
N SER A 24 -34.29 5.13 13.33
CA SER A 24 -34.13 4.40 12.09
C SER A 24 -32.85 3.56 12.00
N LEU A 25 -31.74 4.01 12.59
CA LEU A 25 -30.48 3.26 12.64
C LEU A 25 -30.59 2.07 13.60
N ARG A 26 -31.25 2.28 14.75
CA ARG A 26 -31.48 1.23 15.74
C ARG A 26 -32.37 0.12 15.16
N GLN A 27 -33.45 0.47 14.49
CA GLN A 27 -34.34 -0.52 13.83
C GLN A 27 -33.61 -1.32 12.75
N ARG A 28 -32.73 -0.70 11.93
CA ARG A 28 -31.94 -1.40 10.92
C ARG A 28 -30.98 -2.40 11.55
N LEU A 29 -30.27 -2.02 12.61
CA LEU A 29 -29.34 -2.89 13.31
C LEU A 29 -30.05 -4.07 13.99
N GLU A 30 -31.22 -3.85 14.60
CA GLU A 30 -32.04 -4.90 15.21
C GLU A 30 -32.56 -5.88 14.12
N ALA A 31 -32.97 -5.40 12.97
CA ALA A 31 -33.40 -6.23 11.85
C ALA A 31 -32.23 -7.06 11.26
N GLU A 32 -31.02 -6.49 11.13
CA GLU A 32 -29.84 -7.24 10.69
C GLU A 32 -29.38 -8.29 11.71
N LEU A 33 -29.43 -7.98 12.98
CA LEU A 33 -29.10 -8.93 14.05
C LEU A 33 -30.12 -10.06 14.10
N ALA A 34 -31.43 -9.78 13.96
CA ALA A 34 -32.46 -10.79 13.91
C ALA A 34 -32.31 -11.71 12.68
N ALA A 35 -31.89 -11.16 11.52
CA ALA A 35 -31.64 -11.93 10.31
C ALA A 35 -30.39 -12.82 10.38
N LYS A 36 -29.39 -12.42 11.19
CA LYS A 36 -28.12 -13.17 11.39
C LYS A 36 -28.14 -14.13 12.58
N THR A 37 -29.16 -14.06 13.44
CA THR A 37 -29.26 -14.99 14.58
C THR A 37 -29.93 -16.27 14.09
N PRO A 38 -29.23 -17.43 14.06
CA PRO A 38 -29.87 -18.69 13.70
C PRO A 38 -30.92 -18.99 14.78
N SER A 39 -32.18 -19.18 14.36
CA SER A 39 -33.29 -19.55 15.22
C SER A 39 -32.93 -20.84 15.97
N ARG A 40 -32.79 -20.74 17.30
CA ARG A 40 -32.57 -21.89 18.17
C ARG A 40 -33.83 -22.76 18.10
N PRO A 41 -33.72 -24.03 17.69
CA PRO A 41 -34.89 -24.91 17.65
C PRO A 41 -35.46 -25.12 19.07
N PRO A 42 -36.77 -25.36 19.19
CA PRO A 42 -37.44 -25.63 20.47
C PRO A 42 -36.81 -26.83 21.18
N ARG A 43 -36.65 -26.70 22.49
CA ARG A 43 -36.12 -27.73 23.37
C ARG A 43 -37.11 -28.89 23.41
N GLU A 44 -36.85 -29.96 22.64
CA GLU A 44 -37.65 -31.17 22.67
C GLU A 44 -37.43 -31.94 23.99
N ALA A 45 -38.56 -32.51 24.49
CA ALA A 45 -38.63 -33.35 25.68
C ALA A 45 -37.88 -34.68 25.51
N PRO A 46 -37.50 -35.36 26.62
CA PRO A 46 -36.62 -36.55 26.56
C PRO A 46 -37.31 -37.75 25.88
N LEU A 47 -36.78 -38.15 24.75
CA LEU A 47 -37.17 -39.37 24.05
C LEU A 47 -36.51 -40.62 24.64
N ARG A 48 -37.33 -41.65 24.86
CA ARG A 48 -36.92 -43.01 25.33
C ARG A 48 -35.92 -43.64 24.37
N PRO A 49 -34.99 -44.51 24.83
CA PRO A 49 -33.99 -45.11 23.99
C PRO A 49 -34.60 -46.16 23.04
N ARG A 50 -34.42 -45.95 21.74
CA ARG A 50 -34.69 -46.95 20.70
C ARG A 50 -33.40 -47.69 20.33
N PRO A 51 -33.47 -48.97 19.95
CA PRO A 51 -32.29 -49.78 19.64
C PRO A 51 -31.53 -49.25 18.44
N ARG A 52 -30.20 -49.21 18.55
CA ARG A 52 -29.27 -48.79 17.50
C ARG A 52 -29.22 -49.83 16.38
N PHE A 53 -29.95 -49.59 15.31
CA PHE A 53 -29.56 -50.17 14.02
C PHE A 53 -28.42 -49.32 13.44
N ILE A 54 -27.23 -49.86 13.39
CA ILE A 54 -26.09 -49.28 12.69
C ILE A 54 -26.34 -49.46 11.19
N ALA A 55 -27.08 -48.52 10.58
CA ALA A 55 -27.11 -48.40 9.15
C ALA A 55 -25.75 -47.81 8.71
N LYS A 56 -24.93 -48.60 8.05
CA LYS A 56 -23.75 -48.12 7.31
C LYS A 56 -24.23 -47.19 6.23
N VAL A 57 -24.32 -45.88 6.53
CA VAL A 57 -24.56 -44.84 5.53
C VAL A 57 -23.32 -44.80 4.64
N ARG A 58 -23.44 -45.44 3.52
CA ARG A 58 -22.48 -45.35 2.41
C ARG A 58 -22.76 -44.00 1.73
N THR A 59 -22.18 -42.94 2.29
CA THR A 59 -22.23 -41.60 1.66
C THR A 59 -21.50 -41.66 0.34
N ARG A 60 -22.27 -41.79 -0.74
CA ARG A 60 -21.76 -41.46 -2.07
C ARG A 60 -21.50 -39.97 -2.07
N PRO A 61 -20.26 -39.50 -2.35
CA PRO A 61 -20.01 -38.07 -2.49
C PRO A 61 -20.93 -37.54 -3.61
N SER A 62 -21.81 -36.61 -3.28
CA SER A 62 -22.65 -35.96 -4.29
C SER A 62 -21.74 -35.20 -5.24
N PHE A 63 -22.05 -35.20 -6.52
CA PHE A 63 -21.30 -34.52 -7.59
C PHE A 63 -21.05 -33.04 -7.27
N PHE A 64 -21.91 -32.43 -6.48
CA PHE A 64 -21.80 -31.04 -6.04
C PHE A 64 -20.71 -30.80 -4.99
N THR A 65 -20.43 -31.77 -4.09
CA THR A 65 -19.36 -31.62 -3.08
C THR A 65 -17.97 -31.80 -3.70
N THR A 66 -17.84 -32.64 -4.73
CA THR A 66 -16.58 -32.77 -5.47
C THR A 66 -16.29 -31.55 -6.35
N LEU A 67 -17.32 -30.92 -6.93
CA LEU A 67 -17.15 -29.70 -7.73
C LEU A 67 -16.72 -28.50 -6.87
N ALA A 68 -17.31 -28.35 -5.68
CA ALA A 68 -16.94 -27.28 -4.74
C ALA A 68 -15.50 -27.44 -4.22
N ALA A 69 -15.07 -28.67 -3.88
CA ALA A 69 -13.70 -28.96 -3.48
C ALA A 69 -12.70 -28.69 -4.62
N ALA A 70 -13.03 -29.07 -5.85
CA ALA A 70 -12.20 -28.80 -7.02
C ALA A 70 -12.08 -27.28 -7.31
N ALA A 71 -13.14 -26.51 -7.12
CA ALA A 71 -13.11 -25.06 -7.30
C ALA A 71 -12.22 -24.35 -6.25
N VAL A 72 -12.26 -24.81 -4.98
CA VAL A 72 -11.40 -24.27 -3.93
C VAL A 72 -9.93 -24.63 -4.20
N VAL A 73 -9.63 -25.87 -4.59
CA VAL A 73 -8.28 -26.28 -4.95
C VAL A 73 -7.77 -25.52 -6.18
N ALA A 74 -8.60 -25.31 -7.18
CA ALA A 74 -8.24 -24.51 -8.35
C ALA A 74 -7.96 -23.04 -7.98
N ALA A 75 -8.80 -22.43 -7.14
CA ALA A 75 -8.61 -21.05 -6.69
C ALA A 75 -7.34 -20.89 -5.84
N THR A 76 -7.08 -21.82 -4.91
CA THR A 76 -5.84 -21.81 -4.10
C THR A 76 -4.60 -22.08 -4.95
N SER A 77 -4.70 -22.94 -5.97
CA SER A 77 -3.60 -23.21 -6.90
C SER A 77 -3.30 -21.98 -7.77
N VAL A 78 -4.30 -21.25 -8.23
CA VAL A 78 -4.11 -19.99 -8.99
C VAL A 78 -3.41 -18.93 -8.13
N VAL A 79 -3.81 -18.77 -6.87
CA VAL A 79 -3.14 -17.84 -5.92
C VAL A 79 -1.72 -18.32 -5.59
N ALA A 80 -1.50 -19.62 -5.42
CA ALA A 80 -0.17 -20.17 -5.13
C ALA A 80 0.80 -20.06 -6.33
N LEU A 81 0.29 -20.20 -7.57
CA LEU A 81 1.11 -20.11 -8.78
C LEU A 81 1.34 -18.66 -9.27
N HIS A 82 0.41 -17.75 -9.01
CA HIS A 82 0.47 -16.38 -9.51
C HIS A 82 0.73 -15.34 -8.41
N GLY A 83 0.78 -15.76 -7.14
CA GLY A 83 0.82 -14.88 -5.99
C GLY A 83 -0.47 -14.04 -5.84
N PRO A 84 -0.65 -13.36 -4.72
CA PRO A 84 -1.73 -12.42 -4.55
C PRO A 84 -1.57 -11.23 -5.53
N PRO A 85 -2.68 -10.60 -5.97
CA PRO A 85 -2.63 -9.50 -6.96
C PRO A 85 -1.68 -8.34 -6.59
N TRP A 86 -1.51 -8.09 -5.28
CA TRP A 86 -0.56 -7.09 -4.77
C TRP A 86 0.91 -7.53 -4.79
N ALA A 87 1.21 -8.81 -4.94
CA ALA A 87 2.58 -9.32 -5.09
C ALA A 87 3.09 -9.23 -6.55
N ARG A 88 2.26 -8.81 -7.50
CA ARG A 88 2.68 -8.52 -8.85
C ARG A 88 3.45 -7.20 -8.86
N GLY A 89 4.41 -7.04 -9.78
CA GLY A 89 5.23 -5.84 -9.88
C GLY A 89 4.47 -4.51 -9.94
N ASP A 90 3.18 -4.53 -10.27
CA ASP A 90 2.28 -3.39 -10.23
C ASP A 90 2.06 -2.83 -8.82
N GLY A 91 2.29 -3.62 -7.76
CA GLY A 91 2.20 -3.15 -6.38
C GLY A 91 3.16 -1.99 -6.07
N VAL A 92 4.35 -2.00 -6.67
CA VAL A 92 5.32 -0.87 -6.56
C VAL A 92 4.78 0.37 -7.26
N VAL A 93 4.11 0.22 -8.39
CA VAL A 93 3.50 1.33 -9.14
C VAL A 93 2.36 1.96 -8.33
N ASP A 94 1.48 1.13 -7.78
CA ASP A 94 0.34 1.59 -6.98
C ASP A 94 0.81 2.27 -5.68
N GLU A 95 1.83 1.71 -5.02
CA GLU A 95 2.39 2.31 -3.81
C GLU A 95 3.09 3.65 -4.10
N ALA A 96 3.90 3.73 -5.17
CA ALA A 96 4.55 4.96 -5.57
C ALA A 96 3.55 6.08 -5.87
N LEU A 97 2.44 5.75 -6.53
CA LEU A 97 1.35 6.70 -6.77
C LEU A 97 0.65 7.12 -5.48
N ASN A 98 0.32 6.16 -4.61
CA ASN A 98 -0.34 6.44 -3.33
C ASN A 98 0.54 7.34 -2.43
N ASP A 99 1.83 7.06 -2.37
CA ASP A 99 2.78 7.87 -1.59
C ASP A 99 2.94 9.27 -2.18
N HIS A 100 2.98 9.40 -3.51
CA HIS A 100 2.98 10.70 -4.15
C HIS A 100 1.73 11.52 -3.79
N LEU A 101 0.55 10.90 -3.83
CA LEU A 101 -0.69 11.55 -3.41
C LEU A 101 -0.65 11.96 -1.93
N ARG A 102 -0.08 11.13 -1.03
CA ARG A 102 0.14 11.52 0.37
C ARG A 102 1.02 12.75 0.49
N VAL A 103 2.10 12.84 -0.29
CA VAL A 103 2.98 14.01 -0.33
C VAL A 103 2.23 15.25 -0.80
N LEU A 104 1.44 15.17 -1.89
CA LEU A 104 0.68 16.30 -2.44
C LEU A 104 -0.35 16.86 -1.46
N TYR A 105 -0.98 16.00 -0.65
CA TYR A 105 -2.01 16.40 0.32
C TYR A 105 -1.47 16.63 1.74
N ALA A 106 -0.17 16.47 1.96
CA ALA A 106 0.44 16.71 3.26
C ALA A 106 0.53 18.21 3.55
N GLU A 107 0.23 18.61 4.78
CA GLU A 107 0.45 19.98 5.27
C GLU A 107 1.95 20.35 5.23
N HIS A 108 2.81 19.38 5.52
CA HIS A 108 4.27 19.49 5.46
C HIS A 108 4.82 18.38 4.56
N PRO A 109 4.92 18.62 3.23
CA PRO A 109 5.33 17.58 2.27
C PRO A 109 6.79 17.18 2.39
N VAL A 110 7.62 17.96 3.08
CA VAL A 110 9.03 17.69 3.36
C VAL A 110 9.35 17.92 4.83
N GLU A 111 10.17 17.05 5.42
CA GLU A 111 10.65 17.18 6.80
C GLU A 111 11.88 18.08 6.90
N ILE A 112 12.70 18.08 5.84
CA ILE A 112 13.82 19.03 5.69
C ILE A 112 13.63 19.84 4.41
N PRO A 113 13.12 21.08 4.49
CA PRO A 113 13.05 21.98 3.36
C PRO A 113 14.47 22.44 2.99
N SER A 114 14.87 22.27 1.75
CA SER A 114 16.18 22.70 1.25
C SER A 114 16.24 22.64 -0.26
N GLY A 115 16.75 23.69 -0.87
CA GLY A 115 17.09 23.76 -2.29
C GLY A 115 18.42 23.10 -2.67
N GLY A 116 19.09 22.40 -1.74
CA GLY A 116 20.40 21.82 -1.99
C GLY A 116 20.55 20.39 -1.45
N ILE A 117 20.96 19.47 -2.33
CA ILE A 117 21.16 18.05 -2.00
C ILE A 117 22.19 17.84 -0.88
N HIS A 118 23.18 18.74 -0.75
CA HIS A 118 24.21 18.67 0.28
C HIS A 118 23.68 18.86 1.70
N GLN A 119 22.52 19.50 1.85
CA GLN A 119 21.82 19.63 3.13
C GLN A 119 20.87 18.46 3.37
N VAL A 120 20.20 18.00 2.33
CA VAL A 120 19.20 16.92 2.42
C VAL A 120 19.82 15.56 2.65
N LYS A 121 20.91 15.23 1.95
CA LYS A 121 21.58 13.91 2.09
C LYS A 121 22.10 13.61 3.50
N PRO A 122 22.85 14.50 4.18
CA PRO A 122 23.32 14.23 5.54
C PRO A 122 22.17 14.03 6.54
N TRP A 123 21.04 14.64 6.29
CA TRP A 123 19.87 14.50 7.17
C TRP A 123 19.34 13.06 7.23
N PHE A 124 19.53 12.26 6.19
CA PHE A 124 19.15 10.85 6.17
C PHE A 124 20.07 9.94 7.01
N LEU A 125 21.24 10.42 7.43
CA LEU A 125 22.16 9.63 8.27
C LEU A 125 21.51 9.22 9.59
N GLY A 126 21.56 7.93 9.89
CA GLY A 126 20.94 7.34 11.09
C GLY A 126 19.41 7.21 11.04
N ARG A 127 18.74 7.73 10.00
CA ARG A 127 17.30 7.57 9.77
C ARG A 127 17.00 6.44 8.81
N LEU A 128 17.89 6.21 7.85
CA LEU A 128 17.85 5.10 6.89
C LEU A 128 19.01 4.14 7.14
N ASP A 129 18.83 2.90 6.72
CA ASP A 129 19.85 1.83 6.74
C ASP A 129 20.70 1.81 5.45
N PHE A 130 20.53 2.79 4.57
CA PHE A 130 21.28 3.02 3.34
C PHE A 130 21.52 4.51 3.10
N ALA A 131 22.49 4.82 2.23
CA ALA A 131 22.73 6.18 1.76
C ALA A 131 22.02 6.40 0.40
N PRO A 132 21.08 7.37 0.30
CA PRO A 132 20.43 7.62 -0.99
C PRO A 132 21.40 8.19 -2.01
N ALA A 133 21.62 7.43 -3.10
CA ALA A 133 22.53 7.82 -4.18
C ALA A 133 21.77 8.66 -5.22
N VAL A 134 21.70 9.97 -4.99
CA VAL A 134 21.09 10.96 -5.88
C VAL A 134 22.18 11.93 -6.32
N ALA A 135 22.57 11.90 -7.59
CA ALA A 135 23.65 12.76 -8.09
C ALA A 135 23.19 14.22 -8.31
N PHE A 136 21.90 14.42 -8.54
CA PHE A 136 21.31 15.70 -8.88
C PHE A 136 20.76 16.43 -7.65
N GLY A 137 21.14 17.67 -7.49
CA GLY A 137 20.76 18.53 -6.35
C GLY A 137 19.69 19.56 -6.64
N GLY A 138 19.05 19.49 -7.81
CA GLY A 138 18.13 20.52 -8.29
C GLY A 138 18.83 21.56 -9.15
N ASP A 139 18.07 22.17 -10.06
CA ASP A 139 18.42 23.31 -10.89
C ASP A 139 17.20 24.20 -11.13
N GLU A 140 17.30 25.20 -12.03
CA GLU A 140 16.18 26.09 -12.37
C GLU A 140 15.01 25.34 -13.06
N GLU A 141 15.31 24.24 -13.77
CA GLU A 141 14.31 23.43 -14.45
C GLU A 141 13.56 22.50 -13.46
N PHE A 142 14.30 21.92 -12.51
CA PHE A 142 13.78 20.98 -11.49
C PHE A 142 14.34 21.37 -10.11
N PRO A 143 13.85 22.47 -9.51
CA PRO A 143 14.30 22.84 -8.17
C PRO A 143 13.94 21.78 -7.15
N LEU A 144 14.91 21.45 -6.27
CA LEU A 144 14.68 20.59 -5.11
C LEU A 144 14.01 21.41 -4.01
N LEU A 145 12.87 20.93 -3.51
CA LEU A 145 12.15 21.55 -2.39
C LEU A 145 12.60 21.02 -1.03
N GLY A 146 13.06 19.77 -0.98
CA GLY A 146 13.51 19.15 0.25
C GLY A 146 13.42 17.64 0.25
N GLY A 147 13.47 17.04 1.46
CA GLY A 147 13.37 15.60 1.63
C GLY A 147 12.62 15.18 2.89
N SER A 148 12.23 13.92 2.94
CA SER A 148 11.59 13.27 4.09
C SER A 148 11.88 11.77 4.10
N VAL A 149 11.64 11.11 5.24
CA VAL A 149 11.63 9.66 5.32
C VAL A 149 10.18 9.18 5.16
N ALA A 150 9.95 8.32 4.19
CA ALA A 150 8.69 7.64 3.99
C ALA A 150 8.81 6.14 4.30
N TYR A 151 7.68 5.45 4.30
CA TYR A 151 7.62 4.00 4.34
C TYR A 151 7.01 3.53 3.02
N PHE A 152 7.81 2.89 2.19
CA PHE A 152 7.47 2.50 0.83
C PHE A 152 7.39 0.98 0.73
N VAL A 153 6.23 0.45 0.35
CA VAL A 153 5.91 -0.98 0.33
C VAL A 153 6.08 -1.60 1.73
N ASP A 154 7.26 -2.07 2.09
CA ASP A 154 7.59 -2.77 3.33
C ASP A 154 8.85 -2.24 4.03
N ARG A 155 9.40 -1.12 3.55
CA ARG A 155 10.71 -0.59 3.99
C ARG A 155 10.76 0.92 4.02
N LYS A 156 11.77 1.45 4.74
CA LYS A 156 12.04 2.89 4.75
C LYS A 156 12.52 3.37 3.38
N ALA A 157 12.06 4.54 2.98
CA ALA A 157 12.45 5.22 1.75
C ALA A 157 13.00 6.60 2.04
N ALA A 158 14.00 7.03 1.27
CA ALA A 158 14.31 8.45 1.13
C ALA A 158 13.36 9.06 0.10
N THR A 159 12.67 10.11 0.48
CA THR A 159 11.82 10.87 -0.43
C THR A 159 12.46 12.22 -0.69
N PHE A 160 12.53 12.59 -1.98
CA PHE A 160 12.94 13.92 -2.41
C PHE A 160 11.79 14.52 -3.20
N LEU A 161 11.46 15.77 -2.91
CA LEU A 161 10.44 16.52 -3.60
C LEU A 161 11.08 17.55 -4.51
N PHE A 162 10.86 17.39 -5.81
CA PHE A 162 11.25 18.35 -6.83
C PHE A 162 10.02 19.08 -7.34
N LYS A 163 10.23 20.20 -8.00
CA LYS A 163 9.20 20.94 -8.70
C LYS A 163 9.50 21.06 -10.18
N ARG A 164 8.45 21.08 -10.99
CA ARG A 164 8.51 21.39 -12.41
C ARG A 164 7.39 22.39 -12.73
N ARG A 165 7.70 23.66 -12.87
CA ARG A 165 6.69 24.72 -12.99
C ARG A 165 5.72 24.68 -11.80
N LEU A 166 4.43 24.34 -12.04
CA LEU A 166 3.40 24.21 -11.00
C LEU A 166 3.23 22.77 -10.48
N HIS A 167 3.94 21.79 -11.08
CA HIS A 167 3.81 20.38 -10.77
C HIS A 167 4.86 19.95 -9.75
N ASP A 168 4.46 19.10 -8.83
CA ASP A 168 5.34 18.46 -7.88
C ASP A 168 5.78 17.09 -8.39
N ILE A 169 7.05 16.74 -8.19
CA ILE A 169 7.63 15.47 -8.57
C ILE A 169 8.22 14.80 -7.34
N SER A 170 7.66 13.66 -6.95
CA SER A 170 8.21 12.86 -5.87
C SER A 170 9.22 11.85 -6.43
N LEU A 171 10.38 11.76 -5.79
CA LEU A 171 11.38 10.72 -6.00
C LEU A 171 11.46 9.88 -4.73
N PHE A 172 11.15 8.60 -4.84
CA PHE A 172 11.34 7.61 -3.78
C PHE A 172 12.59 6.79 -4.09
N VAL A 173 13.47 6.64 -3.10
CA VAL A 173 14.69 5.82 -3.19
C VAL A 173 14.64 4.79 -2.07
N VAL A 174 14.76 3.52 -2.44
CA VAL A 174 14.68 2.37 -1.52
C VAL A 174 15.74 1.32 -1.84
N ARG A 175 16.00 0.38 -0.93
CA ARG A 175 16.77 -0.83 -1.28
C ARG A 175 15.99 -1.68 -2.29
N ALA A 176 16.67 -2.14 -3.33
CA ALA A 176 16.08 -2.93 -4.40
C ALA A 176 15.86 -4.40 -4.05
N GLU A 177 16.54 -4.90 -2.99
CA GLU A 177 16.51 -6.30 -2.58
C GLU A 177 15.09 -6.74 -2.22
N GLY A 178 14.62 -7.86 -2.81
CA GLY A 178 13.30 -8.44 -2.55
C GLY A 178 12.12 -7.60 -3.07
N LEU A 179 12.37 -6.46 -3.75
CA LEU A 179 11.30 -5.64 -4.31
C LEU A 179 10.77 -6.24 -5.62
N SER A 180 9.47 -6.54 -5.66
CA SER A 180 8.82 -6.96 -6.90
C SER A 180 8.84 -5.82 -7.91
N TRP A 181 9.30 -6.08 -9.14
CA TRP A 181 9.46 -5.07 -10.18
C TRP A 181 8.41 -5.25 -11.28
N PRO A 182 7.81 -4.18 -11.80
CA PRO A 182 6.81 -4.28 -12.85
C PRO A 182 7.40 -4.84 -14.14
N SER A 183 6.67 -5.78 -14.76
CA SER A 183 7.04 -6.38 -16.05
C SER A 183 6.49 -5.53 -17.20
N HIS A 184 7.01 -4.31 -17.36
CA HIS A 184 6.66 -3.41 -18.46
C HIS A 184 7.87 -3.22 -19.37
N PRO A 185 7.66 -2.80 -20.63
CA PRO A 185 8.75 -2.46 -21.51
C PRO A 185 9.66 -1.39 -20.91
N SER A 186 10.97 -1.57 -20.98
CA SER A 186 11.95 -0.60 -20.53
C SER A 186 12.43 0.30 -21.67
N VAL A 187 12.84 1.50 -21.32
CA VAL A 187 13.49 2.46 -22.18
C VAL A 187 14.88 2.79 -21.63
N ARG A 188 15.84 3.03 -22.52
CA ARG A 188 17.18 3.44 -22.12
C ARG A 188 17.16 4.84 -21.54
N MET A 189 17.60 5.01 -20.29
CA MET A 189 17.72 6.28 -19.60
C MET A 189 19.16 6.46 -19.10
N GLY A 190 19.99 7.09 -19.91
CA GLY A 190 21.43 7.21 -19.61
C GLY A 190 22.09 5.83 -19.53
N ARG A 191 22.67 5.50 -18.36
CA ARG A 191 23.33 4.21 -18.09
C ARG A 191 22.42 3.11 -17.55
N VAL A 192 21.17 3.43 -17.23
CA VAL A 192 20.19 2.49 -16.68
C VAL A 192 19.02 2.25 -17.62
N GLU A 193 18.31 1.15 -17.40
CA GLU A 193 17.02 0.88 -18.01
C GLU A 193 15.91 1.37 -17.10
N ALA A 194 14.96 2.12 -17.63
CA ALA A 194 13.81 2.64 -16.90
C ALA A 194 12.51 2.09 -17.45
N THR A 195 11.61 1.75 -16.56
CA THR A 195 10.23 1.37 -16.89
C THR A 195 9.34 2.61 -16.76
N VAL A 196 8.58 2.92 -17.81
CA VAL A 196 7.64 4.03 -17.83
C VAL A 196 6.22 3.49 -17.73
N VAL A 197 5.46 3.97 -16.76
CA VAL A 197 4.06 3.57 -16.54
C VAL A 197 3.20 4.81 -16.42
N SER A 198 1.99 4.77 -16.98
CA SER A 198 0.97 5.79 -16.78
C SER A 198 -0.18 5.20 -15.98
N ARG A 199 -0.58 5.86 -14.90
CA ARG A 199 -1.63 5.39 -14.00
C ARG A 199 -2.46 6.55 -13.46
N GLN A 200 -3.76 6.52 -13.66
CA GLN A 200 -4.71 7.52 -13.11
C GLN A 200 -4.34 8.98 -13.41
N GLY A 201 -3.78 9.27 -14.59
CA GLY A 201 -3.36 10.62 -14.97
C GLY A 201 -1.95 11.02 -14.51
N PHE A 202 -1.26 10.15 -13.77
CA PHE A 202 0.14 10.32 -13.39
C PHE A 202 1.06 9.48 -14.26
N HIS A 203 2.29 9.93 -14.39
CA HIS A 203 3.38 9.20 -15.03
C HIS A 203 4.39 8.77 -13.97
N LEU A 204 4.89 7.55 -14.12
CA LEU A 204 5.89 6.97 -13.25
C LEU A 204 7.09 6.54 -14.07
N VAL A 205 8.29 6.84 -13.59
CA VAL A 205 9.55 6.34 -14.12
C VAL A 205 10.28 5.57 -13.05
N LEU A 206 10.39 4.27 -13.25
CA LEU A 206 10.94 3.30 -12.30
C LEU A 206 12.25 2.76 -12.84
N PHE A 207 13.31 2.78 -12.05
CA PHE A 207 14.62 2.25 -12.47
C PHE A 207 15.41 1.73 -11.27
N ARG A 208 16.44 0.94 -11.55
CA ARG A 208 17.39 0.45 -10.58
C ARG A 208 18.80 0.93 -10.94
N ASP A 209 19.57 1.27 -9.91
CA ASP A 209 20.97 1.62 -10.04
C ASP A 209 21.72 1.04 -8.84
N GLY A 210 22.54 0.03 -9.08
CA GLY A 210 23.19 -0.76 -8.03
C GLY A 210 22.18 -1.51 -7.18
N ASP A 211 22.30 -1.35 -5.86
CA ASP A 211 21.44 -1.95 -4.84
C ASP A 211 20.18 -1.11 -4.50
N LEU A 212 19.99 0.01 -5.21
CA LEU A 212 18.88 0.92 -4.99
C LEU A 212 17.85 0.87 -6.12
N ALA A 213 16.59 1.06 -5.74
CA ALA A 213 15.45 1.23 -6.63
C ALA A 213 14.90 2.64 -6.48
N TYR A 214 14.48 3.21 -7.58
CA TYR A 214 14.01 4.58 -7.72
C TYR A 214 12.64 4.60 -8.35
N ALA A 215 11.74 5.43 -7.82
CA ALA A 215 10.45 5.71 -8.41
C ALA A 215 10.23 7.23 -8.48
N LEU A 216 10.16 7.77 -9.68
CA LEU A 216 9.74 9.14 -9.96
C LEU A 216 8.25 9.12 -10.28
N VAL A 217 7.48 10.02 -9.67
CA VAL A 217 6.03 10.12 -9.87
C VAL A 217 5.62 11.58 -9.99
N SER A 218 4.83 11.90 -10.98
CA SER A 218 4.20 13.21 -11.17
C SER A 218 3.09 13.13 -12.23
N ASP A 219 2.33 14.20 -12.35
CA ASP A 219 1.40 14.48 -13.44
C ASP A 219 2.06 15.19 -14.65
N VAL A 220 3.38 15.47 -14.61
CA VAL A 220 4.13 15.97 -15.76
C VAL A 220 4.33 14.88 -16.81
N ASP A 221 4.63 15.28 -18.04
CA ASP A 221 4.92 14.36 -19.13
C ASP A 221 6.09 13.40 -18.83
N SER A 222 5.97 12.16 -19.29
CA SER A 222 6.95 11.11 -19.03
C SER A 222 8.36 11.44 -19.56
N ALA A 223 8.46 12.21 -20.64
CA ALA A 223 9.76 12.66 -21.17
C ALA A 223 10.44 13.66 -20.21
N GLU A 224 9.67 14.49 -19.50
CA GLU A 224 10.22 15.37 -18.46
C GLU A 224 10.72 14.55 -17.25
N LEU A 225 9.97 13.51 -16.83
CA LEU A 225 10.42 12.60 -15.77
C LEU A 225 11.68 11.82 -16.17
N LEU A 226 11.78 11.36 -17.41
CA LEU A 226 12.98 10.70 -17.93
C LEU A 226 14.19 11.64 -17.92
N ARG A 227 14.02 12.93 -18.28
CA ARG A 227 15.09 13.94 -18.19
C ARG A 227 15.56 14.14 -16.74
N LEU A 228 14.63 14.25 -15.80
CA LEU A 228 14.98 14.33 -14.39
C LEU A 228 15.69 13.05 -13.91
N GLY A 229 15.20 11.88 -14.31
CA GLY A 229 15.82 10.59 -14.02
C GLY A 229 17.27 10.52 -14.51
N GLN A 230 17.57 11.01 -15.73
CA GLN A 230 18.92 11.08 -16.26
C GLN A 230 19.84 11.97 -15.40
N LYS A 231 19.33 13.13 -14.95
CA LYS A 231 20.08 14.02 -14.05
C LYS A 231 20.34 13.36 -12.68
N ILE A 232 19.37 12.61 -12.14
CA ILE A 232 19.48 11.87 -10.87
C ILE A 232 20.54 10.78 -10.94
N VAL A 233 20.56 9.99 -12.01
CA VAL A 233 21.56 8.93 -12.26
C VAL A 233 22.95 9.53 -12.46
N GLY A 234 23.04 10.71 -13.07
CA GLY A 234 24.29 11.39 -13.37
C GLY A 234 25.05 10.77 -14.54
N PRO A 235 26.10 11.44 -14.99
CA PRO A 235 27.04 10.89 -15.97
C PRO A 235 27.85 9.73 -15.36
N ARG A 236 28.42 8.92 -16.21
CA ARG A 236 29.45 7.91 -15.81
C ARG A 236 30.69 8.55 -15.29
#